data_d5dab98459cd84759bfe89407221f903
#
_entry.id   d5dab98459cd84759bfe89407221f903
#
_cell.length_a   1.000
_cell.length_b   1.000
_cell.length_c   1.000
_cell.angle_alpha   90.00
_cell.angle_beta   90.00
_cell.angle_gamma   90.00
#
_symmetry.space_group_name_H-M   'P 1'
#
loop_
_entity.id
_entity.type
_entity.pdbx_description
1 polymer ?
#
loop_
_entity_poly.entity_id
_entity_poly.type
_entity_poly.pdbx_seq_one_letter_code
_entity_poly.pdbx_strand_id
1 'polypeptide(L)'
;MIKQNNKTSFIQNIRSILSNERNPHESVSEQYKSIVNKTSIQDRINNIKIFTESNIKSLELELLKNAKLSGWKTKKISNINECEDYINQIIIKEQAKSIVTSYDKYILDLNLHKDDIQINNIKKNATKKDQNNTRNLIINADIGITTVDYAIADTGTCVLVSKKVLSRLVSLLPPIYIAIVHKKHILKNLEDLFVFQKNKFEKEDYTSAISLISGPSRSADIQSELITGVHGPGNVHMLLTD
;
A
#
# COMPACT_ATOMS: atom_id res chain seq x y z
N MET A 1 -20.51 30.87 -32.26
CA MET A 1 -21.08 29.53 -32.54
C MET A 1 -20.11 28.52 -33.20
N ILE A 2 -18.79 28.75 -33.23
CA ILE A 2 -17.83 27.87 -33.95
C ILE A 2 -17.08 26.87 -33.01
N LYS A 3 -17.13 27.04 -31.66
CA LYS A 3 -16.33 26.22 -30.75
C LYS A 3 -16.96 24.87 -30.30
N GLN A 4 -18.25 24.68 -30.45
CA GLN A 4 -18.93 23.43 -30.03
C GLN A 4 -18.84 22.30 -31.09
N ASN A 5 -18.75 22.63 -32.35
CA ASN A 5 -18.64 21.63 -33.43
C ASN A 5 -17.29 20.89 -33.43
N ASN A 6 -16.20 21.52 -33.04
CA ASN A 6 -14.86 20.91 -33.05
C ASN A 6 -14.69 19.79 -32.02
N LYS A 7 -15.32 19.93 -30.84
CA LYS A 7 -15.22 18.91 -29.78
C LYS A 7 -15.98 17.62 -30.16
N THR A 8 -17.16 17.78 -30.72
CA THR A 8 -18.00 16.64 -31.14
C THR A 8 -17.36 15.89 -32.32
N SER A 9 -16.85 16.62 -33.32
CA SER A 9 -16.15 16.08 -34.47
C SER A 9 -14.84 15.37 -34.05
N PHE A 10 -14.07 15.96 -33.14
CA PHE A 10 -12.86 15.33 -32.59
C PHE A 10 -13.15 14.03 -31.85
N ILE A 11 -14.18 13.99 -30.99
CA ILE A 11 -14.60 12.77 -30.28
C ILE A 11 -15.12 11.73 -31.26
N GLN A 12 -15.86 12.11 -32.29
CA GLN A 12 -16.33 11.19 -33.33
C GLN A 12 -15.18 10.60 -34.15
N ASN A 13 -14.17 11.39 -34.50
CA ASN A 13 -12.97 10.90 -35.18
C ASN A 13 -12.18 9.90 -34.33
N ILE A 14 -12.00 10.19 -33.06
CA ILE A 14 -11.35 9.23 -32.14
C ILE A 14 -12.16 7.94 -32.04
N ARG A 15 -13.47 8.01 -31.89
CA ARG A 15 -14.34 6.84 -31.85
C ARG A 15 -14.29 6.02 -33.14
N SER A 16 -14.25 6.66 -34.30
CA SER A 16 -14.15 5.94 -35.58
C SER A 16 -12.80 5.24 -35.76
N ILE A 17 -11.69 5.84 -35.29
CA ILE A 17 -10.36 5.22 -35.31
C ILE A 17 -10.34 4.02 -34.36
N LEU A 18 -10.84 4.17 -33.13
CA LEU A 18 -10.88 3.10 -32.13
C LEU A 18 -11.86 1.95 -32.50
N SER A 19 -12.91 2.22 -33.32
CA SER A 19 -13.85 1.20 -33.78
C SER A 19 -13.36 0.43 -35.00
N ASN A 20 -12.41 0.95 -35.76
CA ASN A 20 -11.83 0.30 -36.95
C ASN A 20 -10.63 -0.61 -36.62
N GLU A 21 -9.99 -0.45 -35.46
CA GLU A 21 -9.05 -1.43 -34.95
C GLU A 21 -9.84 -2.45 -34.15
N ARG A 22 -9.78 -3.74 -34.58
CA ARG A 22 -10.37 -4.93 -33.94
C ARG A 22 -10.61 -4.70 -32.47
N ASN A 23 -11.86 -4.82 -32.02
CA ASN A 23 -12.25 -4.67 -30.63
C ASN A 23 -11.33 -5.55 -29.75
N PRO A 24 -10.18 -5.05 -29.26
CA PRO A 24 -9.24 -5.88 -28.52
C PRO A 24 -9.82 -6.32 -27.17
N HIS A 25 -10.90 -5.63 -26.73
CA HIS A 25 -11.60 -5.94 -25.51
C HIS A 25 -12.52 -7.18 -25.61
N GLU A 26 -13.08 -7.53 -26.76
CA GLU A 26 -13.91 -8.73 -26.88
C GLU A 26 -13.08 -10.01 -26.86
N SER A 27 -11.96 -10.05 -27.57
CA SER A 27 -11.11 -11.25 -27.60
C SER A 27 -10.39 -11.50 -26.26
N VAL A 28 -9.95 -10.43 -25.58
CA VAL A 28 -9.32 -10.52 -24.26
C VAL A 28 -10.35 -10.86 -23.20
N SER A 29 -11.58 -10.29 -23.27
CA SER A 29 -12.64 -10.59 -22.31
C SER A 29 -13.15 -12.02 -22.42
N GLU A 30 -13.22 -12.61 -23.62
CA GLU A 30 -13.65 -13.99 -23.82
C GLU A 30 -12.57 -15.00 -23.42
N GLN A 31 -11.30 -14.73 -23.74
CA GLN A 31 -10.18 -15.53 -23.23
C GLN A 31 -10.06 -15.44 -21.71
N TYR A 32 -10.22 -14.24 -21.14
CA TYR A 32 -10.25 -14.05 -19.68
C TYR A 32 -11.44 -14.79 -19.05
N LYS A 33 -12.64 -14.72 -19.63
CA LYS A 33 -13.81 -15.46 -19.16
C LYS A 33 -13.61 -16.95 -19.22
N SER A 34 -12.97 -17.48 -20.26
CA SER A 34 -12.70 -18.91 -20.40
C SER A 34 -11.67 -19.45 -19.41
N ILE A 35 -10.69 -18.62 -19.02
CA ILE A 35 -9.67 -18.95 -18.01
C ILE A 35 -10.25 -18.83 -16.60
N VAL A 36 -11.10 -17.82 -16.35
CA VAL A 36 -11.67 -17.54 -15.02
C VAL A 36 -12.80 -18.53 -14.65
N ASN A 37 -13.46 -19.14 -15.61
CA ASN A 37 -14.65 -19.99 -15.38
C ASN A 37 -14.36 -21.44 -14.92
N LYS A 38 -13.08 -21.85 -14.77
CA LYS A 38 -12.76 -23.26 -14.41
C LYS A 38 -12.60 -23.52 -12.91
N THR A 39 -12.40 -22.49 -12.09
CA THR A 39 -12.18 -22.66 -10.65
C THR A 39 -12.91 -21.57 -9.87
N SER A 40 -13.63 -21.92 -8.81
CA SER A 40 -14.31 -20.91 -8.00
C SER A 40 -13.30 -19.96 -7.37
N ILE A 41 -13.70 -18.69 -7.12
CA ILE A 41 -12.83 -17.70 -6.44
C ILE A 41 -12.39 -18.24 -5.08
N GLN A 42 -13.28 -18.95 -4.38
CA GLN A 42 -12.98 -19.52 -3.08
C GLN A 42 -11.90 -20.61 -3.15
N ASP A 43 -11.94 -21.48 -4.19
CA ASP A 43 -10.90 -22.49 -4.40
C ASP A 43 -9.55 -21.84 -4.73
N ARG A 44 -9.55 -20.77 -5.52
CA ARG A 44 -8.32 -19.98 -5.81
C ARG A 44 -7.73 -19.38 -4.53
N ILE A 45 -8.57 -18.80 -3.69
CA ILE A 45 -8.12 -18.24 -2.37
C ILE A 45 -7.53 -19.34 -1.49
N ASN A 46 -8.17 -20.51 -1.43
CA ASN A 46 -7.69 -21.63 -0.65
C ASN A 46 -6.33 -22.13 -1.16
N ASN A 47 -6.19 -22.25 -2.49
CA ASN A 47 -4.92 -22.64 -3.12
C ASN A 47 -3.80 -21.63 -2.82
N ILE A 48 -4.09 -20.33 -2.91
CA ILE A 48 -3.12 -19.28 -2.55
C ILE A 48 -2.69 -19.39 -1.10
N LYS A 49 -3.63 -19.61 -0.16
CA LYS A 49 -3.31 -19.78 1.26
C LYS A 49 -2.40 -20.99 1.50
N ILE A 50 -2.79 -22.14 0.96
CA ILE A 50 -2.00 -23.38 1.08
C ILE A 50 -0.58 -23.18 0.51
N PHE A 51 -0.49 -22.57 -0.67
CA PHE A 51 0.81 -22.25 -1.29
C PHE A 51 1.64 -21.33 -0.41
N THR A 52 1.04 -20.25 0.10
CA THR A 52 1.72 -19.28 0.96
C THR A 52 2.23 -19.93 2.24
N GLU A 53 1.41 -20.71 2.93
CA GLU A 53 1.78 -21.40 4.16
C GLU A 53 2.93 -22.40 3.93
N SER A 54 2.85 -23.17 2.84
CA SER A 54 3.88 -24.15 2.47
C SER A 54 5.22 -23.52 2.06
N ASN A 55 5.20 -22.28 1.56
CA ASN A 55 6.38 -21.59 1.02
C ASN A 55 6.77 -20.34 1.83
N ILE A 56 6.22 -20.15 3.02
CA ILE A 56 6.33 -18.89 3.77
C ILE A 56 7.77 -18.44 3.98
N LYS A 57 8.70 -19.35 4.28
CA LYS A 57 10.13 -19.03 4.48
C LYS A 57 10.79 -18.48 3.20
N SER A 58 10.45 -19.05 2.05
CA SER A 58 10.94 -18.60 0.75
C SER A 58 10.37 -17.22 0.40
N LEU A 59 9.06 -17.02 0.62
CA LEU A 59 8.38 -15.77 0.35
C LEU A 59 8.87 -14.64 1.27
N GLU A 60 9.17 -14.92 2.54
CA GLU A 60 9.81 -13.95 3.45
C GLU A 60 11.17 -13.46 2.91
N LEU A 61 12.03 -14.40 2.48
CA LEU A 61 13.35 -14.08 1.94
C LEU A 61 13.24 -13.27 0.64
N GLU A 62 12.32 -13.67 -0.25
CA GLU A 62 12.03 -12.99 -1.51
C GLU A 62 11.50 -11.58 -1.26
N LEU A 63 10.53 -11.42 -0.35
CA LEU A 63 9.98 -10.13 0.04
C LEU A 63 11.07 -9.18 0.52
N LEU A 64 11.88 -9.61 1.50
CA LEU A 64 12.92 -8.77 2.08
C LEU A 64 14.00 -8.41 1.06
N LYS A 65 14.39 -9.36 0.18
CA LYS A 65 15.33 -9.12 -0.92
C LYS A 65 14.80 -8.06 -1.88
N ASN A 66 13.59 -8.23 -2.39
CA ASN A 66 13.00 -7.35 -3.40
C ASN A 66 12.64 -5.98 -2.81
N ALA A 67 12.16 -5.94 -1.56
CA ALA A 67 11.96 -4.68 -0.84
C ALA A 67 13.28 -3.91 -0.68
N LYS A 68 14.37 -4.57 -0.31
CA LYS A 68 15.68 -3.93 -0.20
C LYS A 68 16.17 -3.39 -1.55
N LEU A 69 15.98 -4.12 -2.64
CA LEU A 69 16.29 -3.65 -4.00
C LEU A 69 15.45 -2.44 -4.40
N SER A 70 14.21 -2.36 -3.96
CA SER A 70 13.30 -1.23 -4.18
C SER A 70 13.62 -0.02 -3.30
N GLY A 71 14.55 -0.14 -2.33
CA GLY A 71 15.01 0.95 -1.47
C GLY A 71 14.38 0.99 -0.08
N TRP A 72 13.66 -0.05 0.32
CA TRP A 72 13.23 -0.20 1.71
C TRP A 72 14.42 -0.51 2.63
N LYS A 73 14.41 0.05 3.83
CA LYS A 73 15.24 -0.43 4.95
C LYS A 73 14.48 -1.56 5.62
N THR A 74 14.93 -2.80 5.40
CA THR A 74 14.19 -3.98 5.86
C THR A 74 14.77 -4.55 7.14
N LYS A 75 13.91 -4.99 8.07
CA LYS A 75 14.30 -5.69 9.29
C LYS A 75 13.30 -6.83 9.56
N LYS A 76 13.80 -8.03 9.85
CA LYS A 76 12.98 -9.10 10.41
C LYS A 76 12.93 -8.93 11.93
N ILE A 77 11.74 -8.99 12.50
CA ILE A 77 11.42 -8.75 13.91
C ILE A 77 10.93 -10.06 14.53
N SER A 78 11.54 -10.47 15.62
CA SER A 78 11.22 -11.73 16.29
C SER A 78 10.13 -11.59 17.36
N ASN A 79 9.96 -10.38 17.91
CA ASN A 79 8.96 -10.10 18.95
C ASN A 79 8.64 -8.60 19.01
N ILE A 80 7.63 -8.25 19.79
CA ILE A 80 7.16 -6.85 19.91
C ILE A 80 8.23 -5.93 20.48
N ASN A 81 9.04 -6.37 21.43
CA ASN A 81 10.09 -5.54 22.03
C ASN A 81 11.17 -5.17 21.01
N GLU A 82 11.56 -6.10 20.12
CA GLU A 82 12.50 -5.81 19.03
C GLU A 82 11.90 -4.80 18.03
N CYS A 83 10.58 -4.84 17.83
CA CYS A 83 9.88 -3.84 17.01
C CYS A 83 9.94 -2.45 17.66
N GLU A 84 9.65 -2.38 18.96
CA GLU A 84 9.73 -1.15 19.76
C GLU A 84 11.13 -0.56 19.75
N ASP A 85 12.14 -1.36 20.01
CA ASP A 85 13.54 -0.95 20.02
C ASP A 85 13.95 -0.36 18.68
N TYR A 86 13.57 -1.02 17.58
CA TYR A 86 13.90 -0.55 16.24
C TYR A 86 13.21 0.79 15.93
N ILE A 87 11.94 0.94 16.27
CA ILE A 87 11.19 2.19 16.07
C ILE A 87 11.77 3.30 16.95
N ASN A 88 12.06 3.01 18.23
CA ASN A 88 12.66 3.95 19.15
C ASN A 88 14.05 4.43 18.68
N GLN A 89 14.86 3.56 18.08
CA GLN A 89 16.13 3.95 17.46
C GLN A 89 15.92 4.93 16.29
N ILE A 90 14.87 4.74 15.46
CA ILE A 90 14.55 5.69 14.40
C ILE A 90 14.11 7.04 15.00
N ILE A 91 13.24 7.02 16.00
CA ILE A 91 12.77 8.23 16.69
C ILE A 91 13.95 9.07 17.19
N ILE A 92 14.88 8.44 17.89
CA ILE A 92 16.07 9.11 18.45
C ILE A 92 16.98 9.62 17.33
N LYS A 93 17.29 8.78 16.36
CA LYS A 93 18.20 9.11 15.27
C LYS A 93 17.70 10.29 14.44
N GLU A 94 16.40 10.30 14.11
CA GLU A 94 15.79 11.32 13.26
C GLU A 94 15.24 12.50 14.08
N GLN A 95 15.42 12.49 15.42
CA GLN A 95 14.94 13.51 16.35
C GLN A 95 13.43 13.81 16.18
N ALA A 96 12.65 12.75 15.91
CA ALA A 96 11.23 12.87 15.67
C ALA A 96 10.48 13.32 16.92
N LYS A 97 9.56 14.28 16.75
CA LYS A 97 8.72 14.85 17.83
C LYS A 97 7.26 14.44 17.68
N SER A 98 6.86 14.00 16.50
CA SER A 98 5.46 13.68 16.19
C SER A 98 5.34 12.40 15.37
N ILE A 99 4.46 11.52 15.82
CA ILE A 99 4.18 10.23 15.17
C ILE A 99 2.68 10.14 14.92
N VAL A 100 2.31 9.68 13.72
CA VAL A 100 0.95 9.28 13.40
C VAL A 100 0.90 7.80 13.06
N THR A 101 -0.11 7.11 13.56
CA THR A 101 -0.25 5.68 13.35
C THR A 101 -1.63 5.31 12.84
N SER A 102 -1.73 4.18 12.13
CA SER A 102 -3.04 3.54 11.92
C SER A 102 -3.56 2.98 13.24
N TYR A 103 -4.90 2.99 13.41
CA TYR A 103 -5.54 2.41 14.58
C TYR A 103 -5.59 0.88 14.42
N ASP A 104 -4.53 0.22 14.83
CA ASP A 104 -4.36 -1.23 14.78
C ASP A 104 -3.87 -1.74 16.13
N LYS A 105 -4.37 -2.91 16.56
CA LYS A 105 -4.07 -3.45 17.89
C LYS A 105 -2.57 -3.66 18.10
N TYR A 106 -1.87 -4.20 17.11
CA TYR A 106 -0.43 -4.43 17.22
C TYR A 106 0.34 -3.13 17.46
N ILE A 107 -0.05 -2.05 16.76
CA ILE A 107 0.59 -0.73 16.94
C ILE A 107 0.23 -0.11 18.29
N LEU A 108 -1.01 -0.29 18.75
CA LEU A 108 -1.47 0.25 20.03
C LEU A 108 -0.80 -0.44 21.24
N ASP A 109 -0.37 -1.68 21.06
CA ASP A 109 0.34 -2.45 22.08
C ASP A 109 1.84 -2.11 22.14
N LEU A 110 2.37 -1.34 21.16
CA LEU A 110 3.77 -0.89 21.16
C LEU A 110 4.02 0.16 22.25
N ASN A 111 5.05 -0.07 23.04
CA ASN A 111 5.53 0.90 24.04
C ASN A 111 6.61 1.80 23.41
N LEU A 112 6.18 2.78 22.61
CA LEU A 112 7.08 3.77 22.03
C LEU A 112 7.50 4.81 23.07
N HIS A 113 8.73 5.32 22.99
CA HIS A 113 9.20 6.39 23.86
C HIS A 113 8.25 7.58 23.81
N LYS A 114 7.64 7.91 24.97
CA LYS A 114 6.56 8.91 25.08
C LYS A 114 7.04 10.26 25.61
N ASP A 115 8.23 10.31 26.22
CA ASP A 115 8.76 11.54 26.78
C ASP A 115 9.12 12.47 25.61
N ASP A 116 8.43 13.60 25.54
CA ASP A 116 8.54 14.64 24.51
C ASP A 116 8.04 14.28 23.09
N ILE A 117 7.32 13.15 22.90
CA ILE A 117 6.82 12.76 21.58
C ILE A 117 5.28 12.76 21.54
N GLN A 118 4.72 13.46 20.57
CA GLN A 118 3.30 13.45 20.32
C GLN A 118 2.91 12.24 19.44
N ILE A 119 2.19 11.24 20.02
CA ILE A 119 1.70 10.08 19.28
C ILE A 119 0.20 10.23 19.04
N ASN A 120 -0.21 10.22 17.78
CA ASN A 120 -1.59 10.35 17.35
C ASN A 120 -2.06 9.10 16.60
N ASN A 121 -2.96 8.33 17.23
CA ASN A 121 -3.58 7.16 16.62
C ASN A 121 -4.80 7.58 15.78
N ILE A 122 -4.77 7.34 14.49
CA ILE A 122 -5.82 7.77 13.55
C ILE A 122 -6.98 6.78 13.58
N LYS A 123 -8.08 7.17 14.26
CA LYS A 123 -9.29 6.35 14.42
C LYS A 123 -10.17 6.33 13.15
N LYS A 124 -10.91 5.22 12.96
CA LYS A 124 -11.71 4.96 11.75
C LYS A 124 -12.95 5.84 11.56
N ASN A 125 -13.47 6.52 12.57
CA ASN A 125 -14.77 7.21 12.53
C ASN A 125 -14.59 8.69 12.90
N ALA A 126 -14.03 9.49 11.99
CA ALA A 126 -13.89 10.92 12.20
C ALA A 126 -15.06 11.68 11.55
N THR A 127 -15.67 12.65 12.28
CA THR A 127 -16.60 13.63 11.70
C THR A 127 -15.86 14.50 10.66
N LYS A 128 -16.59 15.29 9.84
CA LYS A 128 -15.93 16.22 8.89
C LYS A 128 -14.95 17.19 9.58
N LYS A 129 -15.28 17.66 10.78
CA LYS A 129 -14.43 18.54 11.59
C LYS A 129 -13.17 17.79 12.07
N ASP A 130 -13.35 16.55 12.52
CA ASP A 130 -12.23 15.69 12.94
C ASP A 130 -11.32 15.31 11.76
N GLN A 131 -11.87 15.22 10.53
CA GLN A 131 -11.07 14.92 9.33
C GLN A 131 -10.04 16.02 9.02
N ASN A 132 -10.40 17.30 9.17
CA ASN A 132 -9.47 18.41 8.96
C ASN A 132 -8.38 18.43 10.05
N ASN A 133 -8.75 18.24 11.31
CA ASN A 133 -7.79 18.16 12.41
C ASN A 133 -6.85 16.96 12.21
N THR A 134 -7.39 15.80 11.87
CA THR A 134 -6.62 14.58 11.60
C THR A 134 -5.66 14.77 10.42
N ARG A 135 -6.11 15.44 9.34
CA ARG A 135 -5.24 15.75 8.20
C ARG A 135 -4.08 16.64 8.61
N ASN A 136 -4.33 17.67 9.41
CA ASN A 136 -3.27 18.56 9.90
C ASN A 136 -2.27 17.82 10.80
N LEU A 137 -2.74 16.90 11.65
CA LEU A 137 -1.86 16.06 12.47
C LEU A 137 -0.96 15.18 11.58
N ILE A 138 -1.50 14.61 10.49
CA ILE A 138 -0.72 13.74 9.60
C ILE A 138 0.29 14.56 8.76
N ILE A 139 -0.10 15.75 8.29
CA ILE A 139 0.79 16.63 7.50
C ILE A 139 2.01 17.06 8.31
N ASN A 140 1.83 17.33 9.61
CA ASN A 140 2.89 17.81 10.50
C ASN A 140 3.63 16.67 11.22
N ALA A 141 3.34 15.42 10.90
CA ALA A 141 3.99 14.29 11.54
C ALA A 141 5.35 13.99 10.92
N ASP A 142 6.34 13.66 11.77
CA ASP A 142 7.68 13.25 11.36
C ASP A 142 7.70 11.79 10.89
N ILE A 143 6.91 10.93 11.56
CA ILE A 143 6.88 9.49 11.27
C ILE A 143 5.42 9.02 11.10
N GLY A 144 5.18 8.26 10.05
CA GLY A 144 3.95 7.50 9.86
C GLY A 144 4.18 6.00 10.06
N ILE A 145 3.35 5.34 10.88
CA ILE A 145 3.45 3.91 11.14
C ILE A 145 2.12 3.23 10.81
N THR A 146 2.15 2.17 10.00
CA THR A 146 0.96 1.36 9.73
C THR A 146 1.29 -0.13 9.72
N THR A 147 0.34 -0.96 10.12
CA THR A 147 0.31 -2.33 9.63
C THR A 147 -0.16 -2.33 8.17
N VAL A 148 0.26 -3.32 7.39
CA VAL A 148 -0.14 -3.47 5.99
C VAL A 148 -1.18 -4.58 5.84
N ASP A 149 -2.10 -4.41 4.86
CA ASP A 149 -3.11 -5.43 4.59
C ASP A 149 -2.51 -6.65 3.88
N TYR A 150 -1.54 -6.41 2.98
CA TYR A 150 -0.76 -7.46 2.29
C TYR A 150 0.65 -6.96 1.97
N ALA A 151 1.55 -7.90 1.69
CA ALA A 151 2.86 -7.62 1.13
C ALA A 151 3.11 -8.57 -0.07
N ILE A 152 3.64 -8.04 -1.17
CA ILE A 152 3.87 -8.78 -2.41
C ILE A 152 5.33 -9.16 -2.51
N ALA A 153 5.64 -10.46 -2.48
CA ALA A 153 7.00 -10.97 -2.37
C ALA A 153 7.83 -10.67 -3.63
N ASP A 154 7.29 -10.89 -4.82
CA ASP A 154 8.01 -10.74 -6.09
C ASP A 154 8.43 -9.28 -6.40
N THR A 155 7.78 -8.30 -5.81
CA THR A 155 8.05 -6.87 -6.05
C THR A 155 8.53 -6.11 -4.81
N GLY A 156 8.49 -6.73 -3.61
CA GLY A 156 8.82 -6.04 -2.36
C GLY A 156 7.84 -4.92 -2.02
N THR A 157 6.56 -5.09 -2.34
CA THR A 157 5.52 -4.05 -2.28
C THR A 157 4.64 -4.22 -1.05
N CYS A 158 4.43 -3.17 -0.26
CA CYS A 158 3.41 -3.08 0.77
C CYS A 158 2.07 -2.65 0.16
N VAL A 159 0.99 -3.28 0.58
CA VAL A 159 -0.38 -3.00 0.11
C VAL A 159 -1.23 -2.48 1.26
N LEU A 160 -1.79 -1.28 1.08
CA LEU A 160 -2.74 -0.67 1.99
C LEU A 160 -4.11 -0.55 1.30
N VAL A 161 -5.10 -1.19 1.88
CA VAL A 161 -6.48 -1.15 1.38
C VAL A 161 -7.23 -0.05 2.12
N SER A 162 -7.77 0.92 1.38
CA SER A 162 -8.46 2.06 1.98
C SER A 162 -9.78 1.63 2.64
N LYS A 163 -9.78 1.62 3.95
CA LYS A 163 -10.97 1.42 4.80
C LYS A 163 -11.47 2.81 5.19
N LYS A 164 -12.51 3.32 4.56
CA LYS A 164 -13.26 4.59 4.86
C LYS A 164 -12.59 5.72 5.68
N VAL A 165 -11.27 5.74 5.90
CA VAL A 165 -10.54 6.69 6.75
C VAL A 165 -9.20 7.10 6.16
N LEU A 166 -8.72 8.24 6.58
CA LEU A 166 -7.45 8.91 6.28
C LEU A 166 -6.18 8.05 6.47
N SER A 167 -6.31 6.74 6.76
CA SER A 167 -5.21 5.84 7.08
C SER A 167 -4.13 5.77 5.99
N ARG A 168 -4.50 5.91 4.72
CA ARG A 168 -3.51 5.93 3.65
C ARG A 168 -2.61 7.19 3.68
N LEU A 169 -3.11 8.32 4.22
CA LEU A 169 -2.30 9.53 4.37
C LEU A 169 -1.16 9.34 5.36
N VAL A 170 -1.34 8.47 6.36
CA VAL A 170 -0.30 8.08 7.32
C VAL A 170 0.93 7.49 6.62
N SER A 171 0.74 6.78 5.52
CA SER A 171 1.83 6.18 4.74
C SER A 171 2.37 7.09 3.63
N LEU A 172 1.75 8.25 3.37
CA LEU A 172 2.07 9.07 2.20
C LEU A 172 2.60 10.47 2.55
N LEU A 173 2.19 11.06 3.68
CA LEU A 173 2.52 12.44 4.01
C LEU A 173 3.76 12.60 4.89
N PRO A 174 3.95 11.80 5.97
CA PRO A 174 5.14 11.92 6.79
C PRO A 174 6.41 11.61 5.98
N PRO A 175 7.53 12.31 6.24
CA PRO A 175 8.80 12.10 5.53
C PRO A 175 9.42 10.72 5.80
N ILE A 176 9.06 10.12 6.96
CA ILE A 176 9.50 8.77 7.34
C ILE A 176 8.27 7.87 7.44
N TYR A 177 8.32 6.72 6.79
CA TYR A 177 7.24 5.74 6.84
C TYR A 177 7.74 4.38 7.32
N ILE A 178 7.06 3.80 8.30
CA ILE A 178 7.35 2.46 8.84
C ILE A 178 6.15 1.55 8.56
N ALA A 179 6.36 0.55 7.73
CA ALA A 179 5.39 -0.49 7.40
C ALA A 179 5.65 -1.73 8.26
N ILE A 180 4.67 -2.17 9.04
CA ILE A 180 4.71 -3.42 9.81
C ILE A 180 3.97 -4.49 9.00
N VAL A 181 4.70 -5.50 8.57
CA VAL A 181 4.22 -6.60 7.75
C VAL A 181 4.14 -7.86 8.60
N HIS A 182 2.96 -8.43 8.78
CA HIS A 182 2.83 -9.76 9.37
C HIS A 182 3.04 -10.83 8.29
N LYS A 183 3.84 -11.87 8.58
CA LYS A 183 4.16 -12.93 7.63
C LYS A 183 2.92 -13.58 6.99
N LYS A 184 1.82 -13.71 7.72
CA LYS A 184 0.55 -14.24 7.23
C LYS A 184 -0.12 -13.40 6.13
N HIS A 185 0.32 -12.17 5.94
CA HIS A 185 -0.18 -11.24 4.93
C HIS A 185 0.69 -11.21 3.67
N ILE A 186 1.73 -12.05 3.60
CA ILE A 186 2.57 -12.14 2.40
C ILE A 186 1.80 -12.88 1.32
N LEU A 187 1.80 -12.33 0.12
CA LEU A 187 1.33 -12.95 -1.11
C LEU A 187 2.51 -13.09 -2.06
N LYS A 188 2.43 -14.06 -2.97
CA LYS A 188 3.49 -14.26 -3.94
C LYS A 188 3.58 -13.08 -4.92
N ASN A 189 2.45 -12.73 -5.56
CA ASN A 189 2.40 -11.75 -6.64
C ASN A 189 1.11 -10.91 -6.62
N LEU A 190 1.00 -9.96 -7.56
CA LEU A 190 -0.19 -9.11 -7.70
C LEU A 190 -1.44 -9.87 -8.14
N GLU A 191 -1.30 -10.98 -8.86
CA GLU A 191 -2.45 -11.79 -9.28
C GLU A 191 -3.17 -12.36 -8.06
N ASP A 192 -2.41 -12.84 -7.06
CA ASP A 192 -2.96 -13.31 -5.79
C ASP A 192 -3.75 -12.20 -5.09
N LEU A 193 -3.21 -10.97 -5.05
CA LEU A 193 -3.91 -9.82 -4.48
C LEU A 193 -5.25 -9.59 -5.18
N PHE A 194 -5.28 -9.62 -6.52
CA PHE A 194 -6.51 -9.37 -7.26
C PHE A 194 -7.55 -10.47 -7.07
N VAL A 195 -7.16 -11.71 -6.80
CA VAL A 195 -8.11 -12.79 -6.41
C VAL A 195 -8.80 -12.43 -5.10
N PHE A 196 -8.05 -11.97 -4.09
CA PHE A 196 -8.64 -11.52 -2.82
C PHE A 196 -9.53 -10.29 -2.98
N GLN A 197 -9.12 -9.31 -3.80
CA GLN A 197 -9.93 -8.12 -4.05
C GLN A 197 -11.22 -8.44 -4.81
N LYS A 198 -11.17 -9.34 -5.79
CA LYS A 198 -12.35 -9.79 -6.51
C LYS A 198 -13.36 -10.47 -5.57
N ASN A 199 -12.91 -11.32 -4.66
CA ASN A 199 -13.78 -11.93 -3.66
C ASN A 199 -14.45 -10.90 -2.72
N LYS A 200 -13.71 -9.84 -2.34
CA LYS A 200 -14.29 -8.73 -1.56
C LYS A 200 -15.33 -7.96 -2.37
N PHE A 201 -15.03 -7.70 -3.64
CA PHE A 201 -15.94 -7.04 -4.56
C PHE A 201 -17.26 -7.82 -4.73
N GLU A 202 -17.19 -9.13 -4.90
CA GLU A 202 -18.38 -9.99 -5.02
C GLU A 202 -19.20 -10.06 -3.71
N LYS A 203 -18.58 -9.79 -2.56
CA LYS A 203 -19.26 -9.71 -1.25
C LYS A 203 -19.70 -8.29 -0.88
N GLU A 204 -19.69 -7.36 -1.83
CA GLU A 204 -20.03 -5.95 -1.63
C GLU A 204 -19.20 -5.23 -0.55
N ASP A 205 -18.04 -5.77 -0.19
CA ASP A 205 -17.05 -5.14 0.70
C ASP A 205 -16.10 -4.26 -0.12
N TYR A 206 -16.66 -3.20 -0.69
CA TYR A 206 -15.92 -2.30 -1.58
C TYR A 206 -14.92 -1.44 -0.82
N THR A 207 -13.76 -1.27 -1.42
CA THR A 207 -12.75 -0.31 -0.99
C THR A 207 -12.64 0.80 -2.01
N SER A 208 -12.45 2.04 -1.54
CA SER A 208 -12.37 3.20 -2.43
C SER A 208 -11.03 3.31 -3.17
N ALA A 209 -9.97 2.74 -2.61
CA ALA A 209 -8.63 2.77 -3.19
C ALA A 209 -7.71 1.71 -2.58
N ILE A 210 -6.72 1.28 -3.35
CA ILE A 210 -5.61 0.43 -2.91
C ILE A 210 -4.33 1.20 -3.19
N SER A 211 -3.46 1.34 -2.17
CA SER A 211 -2.13 1.91 -2.32
C SER A 211 -1.10 0.79 -2.38
N LEU A 212 -0.29 0.77 -3.43
CA LEU A 212 0.84 -0.12 -3.63
C LEU A 212 2.11 0.69 -3.42
N ILE A 213 2.90 0.36 -2.39
CA ILE A 213 4.10 1.10 -2.01
C ILE A 213 5.31 0.21 -2.20
N SER A 214 6.13 0.53 -3.20
CA SER A 214 7.31 -0.25 -3.62
C SER A 214 8.60 0.56 -3.38
N GLY A 215 8.84 0.98 -2.14
CA GLY A 215 10.01 1.76 -1.77
C GLY A 215 9.73 3.25 -1.55
N PRO A 216 10.79 4.07 -1.37
CA PRO A 216 10.68 5.50 -1.13
C PRO A 216 10.13 6.25 -2.34
N SER A 217 9.51 7.40 -2.09
CA SER A 217 9.09 8.32 -3.15
C SER A 217 10.31 8.79 -3.96
N ARG A 218 10.26 8.63 -5.26
CA ARG A 218 11.32 9.03 -6.19
C ARG A 218 10.73 9.84 -7.33
N SER A 219 11.35 10.97 -7.63
CA SER A 219 11.05 11.78 -8.81
C SER A 219 12.30 11.86 -9.68
N ALA A 220 12.16 11.53 -10.96
CA ALA A 220 13.19 11.78 -11.94
C ALA A 220 13.04 13.24 -12.38
N ASP A 221 14.03 14.08 -12.10
CA ASP A 221 14.03 15.47 -12.55
C ASP A 221 14.55 15.60 -13.98
N ILE A 222 14.20 16.73 -14.59
CA ILE A 222 14.58 17.12 -15.96
C ILE A 222 16.10 17.22 -16.13
N GLN A 223 16.88 17.33 -15.04
CA GLN A 223 18.35 17.38 -15.02
C GLN A 223 19.02 16.04 -14.73
N SER A 224 18.30 14.91 -14.80
CA SER A 224 18.83 13.55 -14.56
C SER A 224 19.26 13.25 -13.12
N GLU A 225 18.92 14.08 -12.14
CA GLU A 225 19.11 13.75 -10.73
C GLU A 225 17.86 13.11 -10.14
N LEU A 226 18.07 11.98 -9.47
CA LEU A 226 17.00 11.25 -8.76
C LEU A 226 16.78 11.92 -7.41
N ILE A 227 15.68 12.67 -7.28
CA ILE A 227 15.30 13.30 -6.01
C ILE A 227 14.34 12.38 -5.25
N THR A 228 14.62 12.13 -3.98
CA THR A 228 13.78 11.31 -3.10
C THR A 228 12.96 12.19 -2.15
N GLY A 229 11.72 11.77 -1.83
CA GLY A 229 10.93 12.40 -0.77
C GLY A 229 10.11 13.63 -1.20
N VAL A 230 9.96 13.92 -2.49
CA VAL A 230 9.19 15.10 -2.96
C VAL A 230 7.67 14.88 -2.87
N HIS A 231 7.18 13.71 -3.29
CA HIS A 231 5.75 13.39 -3.37
C HIS A 231 5.30 12.30 -2.39
N GLY A 232 6.10 12.05 -1.35
CA GLY A 232 5.84 11.01 -0.36
C GLY A 232 7.08 10.73 0.49
N PRO A 233 7.07 9.74 1.39
CA PRO A 233 8.19 9.43 2.26
C PRO A 233 9.49 9.17 1.49
N GLY A 234 10.55 9.88 1.84
CA GLY A 234 11.91 9.63 1.33
C GLY A 234 12.65 8.54 2.11
N ASN A 235 12.23 8.28 3.34
CA ASN A 235 12.82 7.30 4.24
C ASN A 235 11.76 6.26 4.62
N VAL A 236 11.91 5.01 4.11
CA VAL A 236 10.90 3.97 4.30
C VAL A 236 11.49 2.71 4.91
N HIS A 237 10.80 2.17 5.91
CA HIS A 237 11.21 0.98 6.65
C HIS A 237 10.13 -0.09 6.56
N MET A 238 10.55 -1.33 6.32
CA MET A 238 9.67 -2.51 6.32
C MET A 238 10.10 -3.43 7.46
N LEU A 239 9.23 -3.62 8.44
CA LEU A 239 9.43 -4.51 9.57
C LEU A 239 8.58 -5.77 9.36
N LEU A 240 9.24 -6.91 9.16
CA LEU A 240 8.56 -8.19 8.97
C LEU A 240 8.46 -8.91 10.33
N THR A 241 7.26 -9.18 10.79
CA THR A 241 6.95 -9.85 12.06
C THR A 241 6.14 -11.13 11.85
N ASP A 242 6.11 -11.95 12.87
CA ASP A 242 5.33 -13.20 12.88
C ASP A 242 3.80 -12.98 12.85
#